data_48b084b770886b3b864ce685beeaf393
#
_entry.id   48b084b770886b3b864ce685beeaf393
#
_cell.length_a   1.000
_cell.length_b   1.000
_cell.length_c   1.000
_cell.angle_alpha   90.00
_cell.angle_beta   90.00
_cell.angle_gamma   90.00
#
_symmetry.space_group_name_H-M   'P 1'
#
loop_
_entity.id
_entity.type
_entity.pdbx_description
1 polymer ?
#
loop_
_entity_poly.entity_id
_entity_poly.type
_entity_poly.pdbx_seq_one_letter_code
_entity_poly.pdbx_strand_id
1 'polypeptide(L)'
;MSFFAGVGGIDLGFKQANADFKTVYANEFDKNVLKTLSKNWHNAEIDDRDIVDVSHDLKSVAKYDADVVLAGLPCQSYSVAGYRKGLIDSRGQLFFNLLDIVKETAPSVIMIENVKNLALHDNGNSFRVIREFLVKAGYYLKWNVLNGKDYGNVPQNRERIYIVGFKDKANFDAFQWPEKIDLTTKLSDIIDYNAKIGDTTKFGEILDDKYFYSAVKNQNMFSILSQDITRTDRIYQWRRQYVRENKSGVVPTLTANMGTGGHNVPLILTNNGDIRKMTPRETFNAQGYPFDFKFPDKLANGPLYKQAGNSVVIPVIKRIAEQIDLAVGPNYSKQTLPDWSNTATLMITEMHGRVSGEAYSVLNESSESQLDVGLATRIQNMTFEDLPVYDSNDADVQAEQFKKLKASKTLKYYTKLV
;
A
#
# COMPACT_ATOMS: atom_id res chain seq x y z
N MET A 1 11.66 8.44 -7.88
CA MET A 1 10.80 9.53 -7.39
C MET A 1 9.67 8.94 -6.57
N SER A 2 9.20 9.67 -5.55
CA SER A 2 8.14 9.22 -4.65
C SER A 2 7.02 10.26 -4.58
N PHE A 3 5.79 9.84 -4.77
CA PHE A 3 4.59 10.69 -4.70
C PHE A 3 3.67 10.21 -3.58
N PHE A 4 3.00 11.15 -2.92
CA PHE A 4 2.30 10.88 -1.67
C PHE A 4 3.24 10.19 -0.67
N ALA A 5 4.47 10.72 -0.59
CA ALA A 5 5.60 10.06 0.06
C ALA A 5 5.36 9.77 1.56
N GLY A 6 4.42 10.49 2.18
CA GLY A 6 4.21 10.37 3.61
C GLY A 6 5.49 10.67 4.36
N VAL A 7 5.83 9.86 5.31
CA VAL A 7 7.10 9.97 6.04
C VAL A 7 8.27 9.24 5.37
N GLY A 8 8.12 8.86 4.10
CA GLY A 8 9.16 8.17 3.31
C GLY A 8 9.23 6.66 3.58
N GLY A 9 8.10 6.03 3.94
CA GLY A 9 8.10 4.61 4.28
C GLY A 9 8.40 3.70 3.09
N ILE A 10 7.82 3.97 1.92
CA ILE A 10 8.10 3.19 0.70
C ILE A 10 9.57 3.39 0.30
N ASP A 11 10.03 4.64 0.29
CA ASP A 11 11.41 5.01 -0.01
C ASP A 11 12.42 4.30 0.89
N LEU A 12 12.10 4.21 2.19
CA LEU A 12 12.95 3.53 3.16
C LEU A 12 13.08 2.03 2.86
N GLY A 13 11.98 1.39 2.48
CA GLY A 13 11.99 -0.02 2.08
C GLY A 13 12.88 -0.26 0.85
N PHE A 14 12.79 0.57 -0.17
CA PHE A 14 13.65 0.51 -1.35
C PHE A 14 15.12 0.73 -0.98
N LYS A 15 15.43 1.77 -0.22
CA LYS A 15 16.80 2.04 0.26
C LYS A 15 17.38 0.88 1.06
N GLN A 16 16.56 0.16 1.83
CA GLN A 16 16.99 -1.02 2.60
C GLN A 16 17.16 -2.28 1.75
N ALA A 17 16.51 -2.36 0.58
CA ALA A 17 16.64 -3.47 -0.34
C ALA A 17 17.98 -3.45 -1.06
N ASN A 18 18.36 -2.28 -1.61
CA ASN A 18 19.63 -2.07 -2.27
C ASN A 18 20.06 -0.59 -2.10
N ALA A 19 21.32 -0.36 -1.75
CA ALA A 19 21.88 0.98 -1.54
C ALA A 19 21.91 1.85 -2.83
N ASP A 20 21.78 1.23 -4.01
CA ASP A 20 21.70 1.93 -5.29
C ASP A 20 20.35 2.57 -5.54
N PHE A 21 19.28 2.14 -4.84
CA PHE A 21 18.03 2.86 -4.83
C PHE A 21 18.15 4.18 -4.08
N LYS A 22 18.12 5.27 -4.81
CA LYS A 22 18.22 6.63 -4.29
C LYS A 22 16.95 7.41 -4.57
N THR A 23 16.31 7.93 -3.53
CA THR A 23 15.20 8.87 -3.70
C THR A 23 15.78 10.22 -4.09
N VAL A 24 15.52 10.65 -5.31
CA VAL A 24 15.99 11.96 -5.85
C VAL A 24 14.93 13.05 -5.65
N TYR A 25 13.66 12.67 -5.58
CA TYR A 25 12.53 13.58 -5.43
C TYR A 25 11.42 12.93 -4.62
N ALA A 26 10.80 13.67 -3.70
CA ALA A 26 9.68 13.23 -2.89
C ALA A 26 8.61 14.34 -2.80
N ASN A 27 7.38 14.04 -3.20
CA ASN A 27 6.24 14.95 -3.09
C ASN A 27 5.32 14.55 -1.92
N GLU A 28 5.07 15.51 -1.04
CA GLU A 28 4.15 15.40 0.10
C GLU A 28 3.68 16.80 0.50
N PHE A 29 2.39 17.02 0.70
CA PHE A 29 1.85 18.36 0.98
C PHE A 29 1.39 18.59 2.45
N ASP A 30 1.23 17.51 3.26
CA ASP A 30 0.85 17.66 4.69
C ASP A 30 2.02 18.24 5.48
N LYS A 31 1.86 19.47 5.97
CA LYS A 31 2.89 20.22 6.71
C LYS A 31 3.46 19.49 7.94
N ASN A 32 2.68 18.64 8.59
CA ASN A 32 3.19 17.86 9.73
C ASN A 32 3.98 16.64 9.27
N VAL A 33 3.59 16.05 8.15
CA VAL A 33 4.32 14.94 7.51
C VAL A 33 5.65 15.43 6.98
N LEU A 34 5.68 16.59 6.32
CA LEU A 34 6.91 17.22 5.81
C LEU A 34 7.97 17.42 6.89
N LYS A 35 7.58 17.79 8.12
CA LYS A 35 8.53 17.92 9.24
C LYS A 35 9.24 16.62 9.56
N THR A 36 8.53 15.48 9.48
CA THR A 36 9.10 14.16 9.72
C THR A 36 9.91 13.68 8.51
N LEU A 37 9.39 13.88 7.31
CA LEU A 37 10.06 13.52 6.06
C LEU A 37 11.42 14.24 5.96
N SER A 38 11.44 15.55 6.10
CA SER A 38 12.66 16.36 6.02
C SER A 38 13.72 15.98 7.08
N LYS A 39 13.30 15.46 8.23
CA LYS A 39 14.23 15.04 9.28
C LYS A 39 14.97 13.73 8.95
N ASN A 40 14.44 12.92 8.04
CA ASN A 40 14.97 11.61 7.66
C ASN A 40 15.52 11.55 6.22
N TRP A 41 15.13 12.49 5.34
CA TRP A 41 15.49 12.51 3.93
C TRP A 41 16.20 13.82 3.58
N HIS A 42 17.55 13.78 3.57
CA HIS A 42 18.36 14.98 3.36
C HIS A 42 18.90 15.12 1.94
N ASN A 43 18.86 14.03 1.15
CA ASN A 43 19.45 13.97 -0.19
C ASN A 43 18.41 14.00 -1.31
N ALA A 44 17.10 14.01 -0.97
CA ALA A 44 16.02 14.13 -1.93
C ALA A 44 15.52 15.58 -1.98
N GLU A 45 15.16 16.06 -3.15
CA GLU A 45 14.35 17.27 -3.25
C GLU A 45 12.96 16.98 -2.74
N ILE A 46 12.51 17.71 -1.72
CA ILE A 46 11.18 17.56 -1.13
C ILE A 46 10.30 18.69 -1.68
N ASP A 47 9.27 18.29 -2.43
CA ASP A 47 8.29 19.19 -3.02
C ASP A 47 7.00 19.18 -2.17
N ASP A 48 6.65 20.33 -1.60
CA ASP A 48 5.51 20.50 -0.71
C ASP A 48 4.22 20.95 -1.42
N ARG A 49 4.23 21.03 -2.75
CA ARG A 49 3.06 21.36 -3.56
C ARG A 49 2.04 20.21 -3.55
N ASP A 50 0.77 20.56 -3.79
CA ASP A 50 -0.24 19.56 -4.13
C ASP A 50 0.15 18.86 -5.44
N ILE A 51 -0.12 17.56 -5.55
CA ILE A 51 0.17 16.80 -6.78
C ILE A 51 -0.57 17.35 -8.00
N VAL A 52 -1.69 18.04 -7.80
CA VAL A 52 -2.42 18.73 -8.86
C VAL A 52 -1.52 19.82 -9.48
N ASP A 53 -0.86 20.63 -8.65
CA ASP A 53 0.05 21.68 -9.11
C ASP A 53 1.30 21.07 -9.78
N VAL A 54 1.83 19.99 -9.23
CA VAL A 54 2.97 19.26 -9.82
C VAL A 54 2.61 18.70 -11.20
N SER A 55 1.40 18.15 -11.38
CA SER A 55 0.95 17.61 -12.67
C SER A 55 0.73 18.70 -13.74
N HIS A 56 0.55 19.94 -13.34
CA HIS A 56 0.49 21.08 -14.27
C HIS A 56 1.87 21.66 -14.60
N ASP A 57 2.92 21.22 -13.90
CA ASP A 57 4.31 21.61 -14.12
C ASP A 57 5.22 20.39 -14.30
N LEU A 58 4.90 19.57 -15.29
CA LEU A 58 5.57 18.29 -15.54
C LEU A 58 7.10 18.43 -15.74
N LYS A 59 7.55 19.56 -16.29
CA LYS A 59 8.98 19.83 -16.48
C LYS A 59 9.76 19.83 -15.16
N SER A 60 9.11 20.23 -14.07
CA SER A 60 9.75 20.28 -12.74
C SER A 60 10.13 18.89 -12.23
N VAL A 61 9.49 17.84 -12.70
CA VAL A 61 9.73 16.44 -12.31
C VAL A 61 10.44 15.64 -13.39
N ALA A 62 10.23 15.94 -14.67
CA ALA A 62 10.89 15.26 -15.78
C ALA A 62 12.42 15.39 -15.74
N LYS A 63 12.93 16.49 -15.20
CA LYS A 63 14.39 16.75 -15.05
C LYS A 63 15.15 15.69 -14.25
N TYR A 64 14.46 14.91 -13.40
CA TYR A 64 15.12 13.90 -12.55
C TYR A 64 15.41 12.59 -13.29
N ASP A 65 14.81 12.37 -14.45
CA ASP A 65 14.98 11.17 -15.28
C ASP A 65 14.97 9.86 -14.47
N ALA A 66 14.00 9.75 -13.55
CA ALA A 66 13.97 8.68 -12.57
C ALA A 66 13.56 7.34 -13.19
N ASP A 67 14.25 6.29 -12.78
CA ASP A 67 13.99 4.91 -13.23
C ASP A 67 12.74 4.31 -12.59
N VAL A 68 12.45 4.72 -11.36
CA VAL A 68 11.36 4.17 -10.55
C VAL A 68 10.47 5.29 -10.03
N VAL A 69 9.15 5.10 -10.17
CA VAL A 69 8.13 5.94 -9.52
C VAL A 69 7.40 5.11 -8.46
N LEU A 70 7.40 5.64 -7.24
CA LEU A 70 6.74 5.09 -6.06
C LEU A 70 5.54 5.95 -5.69
N ALA A 71 4.41 5.33 -5.29
CA ALA A 71 3.25 6.09 -4.85
C ALA A 71 2.43 5.37 -3.78
N GLY A 72 2.18 6.03 -2.66
CA GLY A 72 1.21 5.65 -1.64
C GLY A 72 -0.12 6.37 -1.87
N LEU A 73 -0.91 5.95 -2.87
CA LEU A 73 -2.13 6.66 -3.26
C LEU A 73 -3.14 6.74 -2.11
N PRO A 74 -3.72 7.93 -1.80
CA PRO A 74 -4.74 8.06 -0.78
C PRO A 74 -6.01 7.26 -1.14
N CYS A 75 -6.48 6.39 -0.22
CA CYS A 75 -7.64 5.53 -0.47
C CYS A 75 -8.97 6.29 -0.62
N GLN A 76 -9.05 7.52 -0.14
CA GLN A 76 -10.21 8.39 -0.26
C GLN A 76 -10.44 8.90 -1.68
N SER A 77 -9.47 8.76 -2.56
CA SER A 77 -9.50 9.20 -3.95
C SER A 77 -10.36 8.33 -4.87
N TYR A 78 -10.86 7.18 -4.39
CA TYR A 78 -11.58 6.19 -5.22
C TYR A 78 -13.07 6.10 -4.92
N SER A 79 -13.70 7.19 -4.54
CA SER A 79 -15.15 7.29 -4.56
C SER A 79 -15.63 7.47 -6.02
N VAL A 80 -15.52 6.40 -6.81
CA VAL A 80 -16.06 6.35 -8.17
C VAL A 80 -17.57 6.13 -8.08
N ALA A 81 -18.30 7.09 -7.56
CA ALA A 81 -19.74 7.13 -7.71
C ALA A 81 -20.05 7.55 -9.15
N GLY A 82 -20.11 6.59 -10.02
CA GLY A 82 -20.58 6.74 -11.38
C GLY A 82 -19.48 7.09 -12.39
N TYR A 83 -19.10 6.12 -13.20
CA TYR A 83 -18.22 6.21 -14.37
C TYR A 83 -18.60 7.33 -15.39
N ARG A 84 -19.78 7.93 -15.23
CA ARG A 84 -20.27 9.04 -16.07
C ARG A 84 -20.23 10.42 -15.39
N LYS A 85 -19.96 10.50 -14.07
CA LYS A 85 -19.80 11.76 -13.33
C LYS A 85 -18.53 11.83 -12.49
N GLY A 86 -17.85 10.72 -12.26
CA GLY A 86 -16.72 10.57 -11.32
C GLY A 86 -15.37 11.12 -11.79
N LEU A 87 -15.22 11.50 -13.04
CA LEU A 87 -14.05 12.25 -13.54
C LEU A 87 -14.07 13.73 -13.09
N ILE A 88 -15.17 14.18 -12.48
CA ILE A 88 -15.38 15.58 -12.03
C ILE A 88 -15.19 15.71 -10.50
N ASP A 89 -15.17 14.60 -9.73
CA ASP A 89 -14.91 14.66 -8.30
C ASP A 89 -13.38 14.78 -8.08
N SER A 90 -12.97 15.84 -7.40
CA SER A 90 -11.57 16.19 -7.08
C SER A 90 -10.74 15.05 -6.47
N ARG A 91 -11.37 13.98 -5.96
CA ARG A 91 -10.73 12.85 -5.30
C ARG A 91 -10.34 11.69 -6.23
N GLY A 92 -11.03 11.50 -7.36
CA GLY A 92 -10.61 10.58 -8.44
C GLY A 92 -9.46 11.14 -9.26
N GLN A 93 -9.25 12.44 -9.17
CA GLN A 93 -8.27 13.20 -9.95
C GLN A 93 -6.82 12.89 -9.58
N LEU A 94 -6.53 12.54 -8.31
CA LEU A 94 -5.14 12.32 -7.84
C LEU A 94 -4.43 11.17 -8.57
N PHE A 95 -5.14 10.10 -8.93
CA PHE A 95 -4.56 9.04 -9.75
C PHE A 95 -4.21 9.54 -11.15
N PHE A 96 -5.07 10.35 -11.77
CA PHE A 96 -4.82 10.89 -13.10
C PHE A 96 -3.68 11.92 -13.11
N ASN A 97 -3.57 12.74 -12.05
CA ASN A 97 -2.41 13.62 -11.88
C ASN A 97 -1.10 12.81 -11.78
N LEU A 98 -1.09 11.73 -11.01
CA LEU A 98 0.04 10.81 -10.97
C LEU A 98 0.30 10.16 -12.34
N LEU A 99 -0.75 9.75 -13.05
CA LEU A 99 -0.63 9.13 -14.37
C LEU A 99 -0.01 10.10 -15.40
N ASP A 100 -0.36 11.37 -15.38
CA ASP A 100 0.23 12.38 -16.26
C ASP A 100 1.72 12.55 -15.97
N ILE A 101 2.11 12.56 -14.69
CA ILE A 101 3.52 12.56 -14.26
C ILE A 101 4.22 11.27 -14.75
N VAL A 102 3.61 10.10 -14.57
CA VAL A 102 4.17 8.81 -15.02
C VAL A 102 4.36 8.77 -16.54
N LYS A 103 3.43 9.32 -17.31
CA LYS A 103 3.56 9.40 -18.77
C LYS A 103 4.71 10.31 -19.19
N GLU A 104 4.85 11.47 -18.56
CA GLU A 104 5.91 12.44 -18.86
C GLU A 104 7.29 11.93 -18.48
N THR A 105 7.42 11.39 -17.26
CA THR A 105 8.71 10.93 -16.72
C THR A 105 9.11 9.56 -17.23
N ALA A 106 8.14 8.81 -17.74
CA ALA A 106 8.30 7.50 -18.36
C ALA A 106 9.24 6.54 -17.58
N PRO A 107 9.05 6.31 -16.26
CA PRO A 107 9.92 5.45 -15.47
C PRO A 107 9.85 4.00 -15.97
N SER A 108 10.93 3.25 -15.82
CA SER A 108 10.97 1.84 -16.22
C SER A 108 10.14 0.96 -15.29
N VAL A 109 10.02 1.36 -14.02
CA VAL A 109 9.26 0.66 -13.01
C VAL A 109 8.33 1.64 -12.26
N ILE A 110 7.10 1.21 -12.03
CA ILE A 110 6.19 1.88 -11.11
C ILE A 110 5.81 0.93 -9.98
N MET A 111 5.69 1.44 -8.76
CA MET A 111 5.10 0.71 -7.65
C MET A 111 4.07 1.57 -6.93
N ILE A 112 2.84 1.07 -6.84
CA ILE A 112 1.72 1.74 -6.18
C ILE A 112 1.26 0.88 -4.99
N GLU A 113 1.12 1.50 -3.82
CA GLU A 113 0.53 0.88 -2.63
C GLU A 113 -0.86 1.45 -2.37
N ASN A 114 -1.77 0.59 -1.89
CA ASN A 114 -3.08 1.01 -1.43
C ASN A 114 -3.68 0.02 -0.42
N VAL A 115 -4.85 0.37 0.15
CA VAL A 115 -5.61 -0.55 1.00
C VAL A 115 -6.12 -1.74 0.18
N LYS A 116 -6.19 -2.93 0.79
CA LYS A 116 -6.72 -4.16 0.17
C LYS A 116 -8.08 -3.94 -0.51
N ASN A 117 -8.93 -3.12 0.11
CA ASN A 117 -10.29 -2.87 -0.38
C ASN A 117 -10.34 -2.19 -1.77
N LEU A 118 -9.24 -1.62 -2.26
CA LEU A 118 -9.16 -1.07 -3.62
C LEU A 118 -9.55 -2.12 -4.67
N ALA A 119 -9.13 -3.36 -4.48
CA ALA A 119 -9.44 -4.47 -5.41
C ALA A 119 -10.94 -4.72 -5.56
N LEU A 120 -11.72 -4.47 -4.51
CA LEU A 120 -13.16 -4.74 -4.44
C LEU A 120 -14.02 -3.46 -4.50
N HIS A 121 -13.39 -2.28 -4.38
CA HIS A 121 -14.10 -1.00 -4.35
C HIS A 121 -14.90 -0.78 -5.63
N ASP A 122 -16.17 -0.35 -5.47
CA ASP A 122 -17.11 -0.15 -6.56
C ASP A 122 -17.23 -1.38 -7.48
N ASN A 123 -17.41 -2.56 -6.87
CA ASN A 123 -17.44 -3.86 -7.57
C ASN A 123 -16.21 -4.12 -8.45
N GLY A 124 -15.04 -3.58 -8.03
CA GLY A 124 -13.77 -3.70 -8.74
C GLY A 124 -13.56 -2.66 -9.86
N ASN A 125 -14.52 -1.77 -10.13
CA ASN A 125 -14.41 -0.78 -11.20
C ASN A 125 -13.26 0.22 -10.96
N SER A 126 -13.06 0.65 -9.72
CA SER A 126 -11.96 1.59 -9.40
C SER A 126 -10.61 0.99 -9.76
N PHE A 127 -10.38 -0.25 -9.39
CA PHE A 127 -9.13 -0.94 -9.69
C PHE A 127 -8.99 -1.28 -11.18
N ARG A 128 -10.09 -1.62 -11.86
CA ARG A 128 -10.11 -1.82 -13.31
C ARG A 128 -9.63 -0.57 -14.06
N VAL A 129 -10.14 0.61 -13.69
CA VAL A 129 -9.73 1.89 -14.30
C VAL A 129 -8.22 2.11 -14.12
N ILE A 130 -7.69 1.92 -12.91
CA ILE A 130 -6.25 2.07 -12.66
C ILE A 130 -5.43 1.16 -13.58
N ARG A 131 -5.79 -0.13 -13.66
CA ARG A 131 -5.08 -1.10 -14.51
C ARG A 131 -5.13 -0.70 -15.98
N GLU A 132 -6.32 -0.37 -16.50
CA GLU A 132 -6.50 0.03 -17.90
C GLU A 132 -5.62 1.23 -18.28
N PHE A 133 -5.58 2.26 -17.43
CA PHE A 133 -4.80 3.45 -17.73
C PHE A 133 -3.29 3.23 -17.62
N LEU A 134 -2.83 2.43 -16.66
CA LEU A 134 -1.42 2.10 -16.54
C LEU A 134 -0.95 1.20 -17.69
N VAL A 135 -1.78 0.24 -18.12
CA VAL A 135 -1.47 -0.58 -19.30
C VAL A 135 -1.44 0.28 -20.57
N LYS A 136 -2.40 1.19 -20.75
CA LYS A 136 -2.37 2.16 -21.86
C LYS A 136 -1.15 3.09 -21.81
N ALA A 137 -0.58 3.34 -20.64
CA ALA A 137 0.67 4.06 -20.48
C ALA A 137 1.93 3.19 -20.75
N GLY A 138 1.74 1.94 -21.21
CA GLY A 138 2.83 1.06 -21.65
C GLY A 138 3.40 0.15 -20.57
N TYR A 139 2.67 -0.12 -19.47
CA TYR A 139 3.16 -0.98 -18.39
C TYR A 139 2.55 -2.37 -18.42
N TYR A 140 3.38 -3.37 -18.20
CA TYR A 140 3.00 -4.73 -17.81
C TYR A 140 2.85 -4.75 -16.30
N LEU A 141 1.67 -5.13 -15.78
CA LEU A 141 1.31 -5.02 -14.37
C LEU A 141 1.20 -6.37 -13.69
N LYS A 142 1.75 -6.47 -12.49
CA LYS A 142 1.40 -7.50 -11.49
C LYS A 142 0.88 -6.83 -10.23
N TRP A 143 -0.08 -7.46 -9.56
CA TRP A 143 -0.54 -7.00 -8.25
C TRP A 143 -0.77 -8.15 -7.30
N ASN A 144 -0.60 -7.89 -6.02
CA ASN A 144 -0.89 -8.86 -4.97
C ASN A 144 -1.23 -8.14 -3.65
N VAL A 145 -1.99 -8.83 -2.79
CA VAL A 145 -2.28 -8.39 -1.43
C VAL A 145 -1.36 -9.10 -0.46
N LEU A 146 -0.49 -8.33 0.20
CA LEU A 146 0.46 -8.85 1.16
C LEU A 146 0.15 -8.34 2.58
N ASN A 147 0.31 -9.22 3.58
CA ASN A 147 0.11 -8.88 4.98
C ASN A 147 1.45 -8.68 5.69
N GLY A 148 1.56 -7.63 6.51
CA GLY A 148 2.78 -7.30 7.24
C GLY A 148 3.35 -8.47 8.04
N LYS A 149 2.51 -9.23 8.75
CA LYS A 149 2.94 -10.36 9.57
C LYS A 149 3.45 -11.57 8.74
N ASP A 150 2.90 -11.77 7.54
CA ASP A 150 3.20 -12.95 6.71
C ASP A 150 4.35 -12.71 5.73
N TYR A 151 4.67 -11.45 5.44
CA TYR A 151 5.68 -11.08 4.44
C TYR A 151 6.76 -10.12 4.96
N GLY A 152 6.55 -9.50 6.13
CA GLY A 152 7.47 -8.51 6.69
C GLY A 152 8.07 -8.90 8.03
N ASN A 153 7.72 -10.06 8.60
CA ASN A 153 8.14 -10.45 9.95
C ASN A 153 7.92 -9.34 10.99
N VAL A 154 6.80 -8.61 10.89
CA VAL A 154 6.39 -7.62 11.90
C VAL A 154 5.09 -8.09 12.56
N PRO A 155 4.94 -7.94 13.88
CA PRO A 155 3.75 -8.41 14.59
C PRO A 155 2.57 -7.43 14.38
N GLN A 156 2.21 -7.16 13.12
CA GLN A 156 1.06 -6.35 12.73
C GLN A 156 0.25 -7.02 11.63
N ASN A 157 -1.05 -7.13 11.85
CA ASN A 157 -2.00 -7.53 10.81
C ASN A 157 -2.36 -6.32 9.95
N ARG A 158 -1.66 -6.14 8.83
CA ARG A 158 -1.87 -5.04 7.87
C ARG A 158 -1.81 -5.57 6.45
N GLU A 159 -2.96 -5.75 5.83
CA GLU A 159 -3.08 -6.15 4.42
C GLU A 159 -3.10 -4.92 3.53
N ARG A 160 -2.26 -4.93 2.49
CA ARG A 160 -2.20 -3.88 1.46
C ARG A 160 -2.09 -4.51 0.08
N ILE A 161 -2.74 -3.89 -0.90
CA ILE A 161 -2.51 -4.22 -2.30
C ILE A 161 -1.28 -3.45 -2.78
N TYR A 162 -0.40 -4.17 -3.45
CA TYR A 162 0.77 -3.62 -4.14
C TYR A 162 0.60 -3.88 -5.63
N ILE A 163 0.85 -2.86 -6.43
CA ILE A 163 0.80 -2.92 -7.89
C ILE A 163 2.20 -2.57 -8.37
N VAL A 164 2.82 -3.47 -9.11
CA VAL A 164 4.15 -3.25 -9.72
C VAL A 164 3.97 -3.29 -11.22
N GLY A 165 4.47 -2.27 -11.90
CA GLY A 165 4.42 -2.14 -13.34
C GLY A 165 5.82 -2.02 -13.93
N PHE A 166 6.06 -2.74 -15.01
CA PHE A 166 7.31 -2.72 -15.76
C PHE A 166 7.04 -2.27 -17.19
N LYS A 167 7.92 -1.47 -17.75
CA LYS A 167 7.88 -1.16 -19.17
C LYS A 167 8.45 -2.31 -20.01
N ASP A 168 9.46 -2.99 -19.49
CA ASP A 168 10.09 -4.12 -20.17
C ASP A 168 9.35 -5.42 -19.82
N LYS A 169 8.96 -6.17 -20.88
CA LYS A 169 8.29 -7.46 -20.72
C LYS A 169 9.21 -8.51 -20.06
N ALA A 170 10.49 -8.49 -20.34
CA ALA A 170 11.43 -9.45 -19.74
C ALA A 170 11.53 -9.23 -18.22
N ASN A 171 11.55 -7.97 -17.76
CA ASN A 171 11.53 -7.63 -16.34
C ASN A 171 10.20 -8.04 -15.69
N PHE A 172 9.08 -7.82 -16.37
CA PHE A 172 7.77 -8.28 -15.91
C PHE A 172 7.73 -9.81 -15.77
N ASP A 173 8.21 -10.55 -16.77
CA ASP A 173 8.23 -12.01 -16.73
C ASP A 173 9.14 -12.55 -15.61
N ALA A 174 10.27 -11.89 -15.36
CA ALA A 174 11.23 -12.24 -14.33
C ALA A 174 10.75 -11.93 -12.90
N PHE A 175 9.92 -10.90 -12.73
CA PHE A 175 9.45 -10.48 -11.41
C PHE A 175 8.58 -11.54 -10.75
N GLN A 176 8.93 -11.89 -9.51
CA GLN A 176 8.15 -12.78 -8.64
C GLN A 176 7.80 -12.05 -7.32
N TRP A 177 6.61 -12.30 -6.80
CA TRP A 177 6.27 -11.81 -5.47
C TRP A 177 7.11 -12.50 -4.40
N PRO A 178 7.50 -11.80 -3.32
CA PRO A 178 8.20 -12.45 -2.22
C PRO A 178 7.34 -13.58 -1.62
N GLU A 179 7.98 -14.64 -1.19
CA GLU A 179 7.31 -15.75 -0.50
C GLU A 179 6.90 -15.36 0.94
N LYS A 180 5.96 -16.09 1.52
CA LYS A 180 5.62 -15.94 2.94
C LYS A 180 6.80 -16.35 3.81
N ILE A 181 6.89 -15.72 4.98
CA ILE A 181 7.88 -16.03 6.00
C ILE A 181 7.20 -16.18 7.36
N ASP A 182 7.82 -16.93 8.25
CA ASP A 182 7.35 -17.08 9.62
C ASP A 182 7.50 -15.78 10.40
N LEU A 183 6.49 -15.50 11.22
CA LEU A 183 6.54 -14.38 12.16
C LEU A 183 7.35 -14.78 13.40
N THR A 184 8.58 -14.34 13.48
CA THR A 184 9.48 -14.56 14.62
C THR A 184 9.56 -13.37 15.57
N THR A 185 9.32 -12.14 15.06
CA THR A 185 9.30 -10.91 15.85
C THR A 185 8.12 -10.91 16.82
N LYS A 186 8.41 -10.70 18.10
CA LYS A 186 7.42 -10.70 19.17
C LYS A 186 6.92 -9.29 19.46
N LEU A 187 5.76 -9.17 20.13
CA LEU A 187 5.27 -7.88 20.63
C LEU A 187 6.28 -7.22 21.58
N SER A 188 6.97 -8.02 22.42
CA SER A 188 8.01 -7.51 23.30
C SER A 188 9.23 -6.92 22.60
N ASP A 189 9.44 -7.19 21.31
CA ASP A 189 10.55 -6.59 20.55
C ASP A 189 10.23 -5.16 20.13
N ILE A 190 8.95 -4.84 19.94
CA ILE A 190 8.45 -3.55 19.44
C ILE A 190 7.78 -2.68 20.50
N ILE A 191 7.46 -3.23 21.68
CA ILE A 191 6.77 -2.56 22.78
C ILE A 191 7.62 -2.71 24.05
N ASP A 192 7.73 -1.64 24.83
CA ASP A 192 8.36 -1.70 26.16
C ASP A 192 7.29 -1.92 27.23
N TYR A 193 7.15 -3.16 27.70
CA TYR A 193 6.19 -3.54 28.73
C TYR A 193 6.64 -3.22 30.16
N ASN A 194 7.90 -2.80 30.36
CA ASN A 194 8.48 -2.60 31.70
C ASN A 194 8.61 -1.13 32.10
N ALA A 195 8.68 -0.23 31.11
CA ALA A 195 8.85 1.20 31.36
C ALA A 195 7.63 1.79 32.11
N LYS A 196 7.90 2.58 33.14
CA LYS A 196 6.95 3.33 33.95
C LYS A 196 6.90 4.81 33.52
N ILE A 197 5.99 5.55 34.11
CA ILE A 197 5.92 7.01 33.93
C ILE A 197 7.26 7.63 34.35
N GLY A 198 7.84 8.43 33.45
CA GLY A 198 9.12 9.11 33.63
C GLY A 198 10.34 8.29 33.22
N ASP A 199 10.20 6.98 32.99
CA ASP A 199 11.32 6.16 32.52
C ASP A 199 11.65 6.47 31.08
N THR A 200 12.91 6.28 30.72
CA THR A 200 13.31 6.18 29.30
C THR A 200 13.06 4.76 28.82
N THR A 201 12.22 4.60 27.81
CA THR A 201 11.95 3.30 27.19
C THR A 201 13.21 2.73 26.53
N LYS A 202 13.25 1.42 26.30
CA LYS A 202 14.33 0.76 25.56
C LYS A 202 14.53 1.30 24.11
N PHE A 203 13.63 2.15 23.64
CA PHE A 203 13.71 2.84 22.34
C PHE A 203 14.18 4.30 22.47
N GLY A 204 14.61 4.74 23.66
CA GLY A 204 15.13 6.08 23.91
C GLY A 204 14.08 7.19 24.07
N GLU A 205 12.81 6.84 24.24
CA GLU A 205 11.69 7.78 24.42
C GLU A 205 11.35 7.89 25.91
N ILE A 206 11.14 9.10 26.44
CA ILE A 206 10.66 9.29 27.81
C ILE A 206 9.15 9.02 27.84
N LEU A 207 8.73 8.11 28.71
CA LEU A 207 7.35 7.68 28.81
C LEU A 207 6.53 8.64 29.68
N ASP A 208 5.73 9.47 29.01
CA ASP A 208 4.92 10.53 29.63
C ASP A 208 3.62 9.94 30.22
N ASP A 209 3.16 10.52 31.32
CA ASP A 209 1.88 10.19 31.98
C ASP A 209 0.66 10.24 31.07
N LYS A 210 0.70 11.04 29.99
CA LYS A 210 -0.40 11.13 28.97
C LYS A 210 -0.72 9.80 28.26
N TYR A 211 0.17 8.82 28.31
CA TYR A 211 -0.08 7.50 27.74
C TYR A 211 -0.87 6.59 28.66
N PHE A 212 -0.87 6.86 29.98
CA PHE A 212 -1.44 6.00 31.00
C PHE A 212 -2.88 6.32 31.34
N TYR A 213 -3.62 5.28 31.73
CA TYR A 213 -4.94 5.39 32.33
C TYR A 213 -4.85 5.02 33.80
N SER A 214 -5.44 5.84 34.65
CA SER A 214 -5.48 5.61 36.10
C SER A 214 -6.82 6.00 36.71
N ALA A 215 -7.14 5.44 37.89
CA ALA A 215 -8.37 5.78 38.61
C ALA A 215 -8.42 7.25 39.03
N VAL A 216 -7.28 7.89 39.26
CA VAL A 216 -7.19 9.30 39.63
C VAL A 216 -7.47 10.24 38.44
N LYS A 217 -6.93 9.91 37.30
CA LYS A 217 -6.94 10.80 36.09
C LYS A 217 -8.14 10.60 35.21
N ASN A 218 -8.60 9.35 35.05
CA ASN A 218 -9.65 8.99 34.11
C ASN A 218 -10.58 7.93 34.71
N GLN A 219 -11.11 8.17 35.91
CA GLN A 219 -11.80 7.16 36.72
C GLN A 219 -12.80 6.28 35.95
N ASN A 220 -13.72 6.92 35.21
CA ASN A 220 -14.74 6.19 34.44
C ASN A 220 -14.10 5.31 33.32
N MET A 221 -13.15 5.86 32.58
CA MET A 221 -12.49 5.14 31.51
C MET A 221 -11.61 4.01 32.07
N PHE A 222 -10.85 4.27 33.13
CA PHE A 222 -10.01 3.28 33.77
C PHE A 222 -10.83 2.10 34.30
N SER A 223 -11.98 2.37 34.97
CA SER A 223 -12.89 1.34 35.44
C SER A 223 -13.39 0.42 34.31
N ILE A 224 -13.69 0.96 33.13
CA ILE A 224 -14.10 0.16 31.97
C ILE A 224 -12.92 -0.65 31.44
N LEU A 225 -11.76 0.01 31.25
CA LEU A 225 -10.59 -0.63 30.64
C LEU A 225 -10.05 -1.76 31.53
N SER A 226 -10.02 -1.57 32.85
CA SER A 226 -9.47 -2.56 33.81
C SER A 226 -10.29 -3.84 33.93
N GLN A 227 -11.56 -3.82 33.52
CA GLN A 227 -12.40 -5.03 33.48
C GLN A 227 -12.01 -5.97 32.33
N ASP A 228 -11.61 -5.41 31.17
CA ASP A 228 -11.38 -6.17 29.96
C ASP A 228 -9.90 -6.36 29.62
N ILE A 229 -9.03 -5.41 30.03
CA ILE A 229 -7.58 -5.45 29.76
C ILE A 229 -6.88 -6.20 30.89
N THR A 230 -6.79 -7.52 30.76
CA THR A 230 -6.34 -8.43 31.82
C THR A 230 -5.09 -9.22 31.45
N ARG A 231 -4.58 -9.12 30.22
CA ARG A 231 -3.46 -9.93 29.72
C ARG A 231 -2.37 -9.06 29.12
N THR A 232 -1.12 -9.35 29.44
CA THR A 232 0.06 -8.63 28.93
C THR A 232 0.48 -9.09 27.52
N ASP A 233 0.05 -10.29 27.08
CA ASP A 233 0.36 -10.87 25.77
C ASP A 233 -0.67 -10.51 24.68
N ARG A 234 -1.53 -9.54 24.94
CA ARG A 234 -2.59 -9.09 24.03
C ARG A 234 -2.52 -7.60 23.76
N ILE A 235 -3.05 -7.23 22.60
CA ILE A 235 -3.28 -5.84 22.21
C ILE A 235 -4.77 -5.57 22.23
N TYR A 236 -5.14 -4.43 22.79
CA TYR A 236 -6.54 -4.02 22.92
C TYR A 236 -6.79 -2.70 22.19
N GLN A 237 -8.07 -2.43 21.92
CA GLN A 237 -8.52 -1.16 21.33
C GLN A 237 -9.83 -0.70 21.99
N TRP A 238 -9.90 0.57 22.37
CA TRP A 238 -11.15 1.19 22.76
C TRP A 238 -12.00 1.49 21.52
N ARG A 239 -13.20 0.90 21.43
CA ARG A 239 -14.12 1.02 20.29
C ARG A 239 -15.34 1.89 20.62
N ARG A 240 -15.17 2.95 21.41
CA ARG A 240 -16.16 3.93 21.88
C ARG A 240 -17.17 3.39 22.92
N GLN A 241 -17.56 2.13 22.86
CA GLN A 241 -18.54 1.50 23.76
C GLN A 241 -18.00 0.28 24.50
N TYR A 242 -16.96 -0.36 23.95
CA TYR A 242 -16.38 -1.57 24.50
C TYR A 242 -14.89 -1.65 24.20
N VAL A 243 -14.20 -2.49 24.93
CA VAL A 243 -12.82 -2.86 24.66
C VAL A 243 -12.79 -4.07 23.74
N ARG A 244 -12.07 -3.95 22.65
CA ARG A 244 -11.82 -5.06 21.74
C ARG A 244 -10.46 -5.65 22.00
N GLU A 245 -10.39 -6.91 22.41
CA GLU A 245 -9.17 -7.69 22.46
C GLU A 245 -8.78 -8.17 21.05
N ASN A 246 -7.53 -7.98 20.64
CA ASN A 246 -6.99 -8.58 19.43
C ASN A 246 -6.40 -9.98 19.75
N LYS A 247 -7.20 -11.01 19.48
CA LYS A 247 -6.86 -12.42 19.80
C LYS A 247 -5.76 -13.00 18.90
N SER A 248 -5.38 -12.31 17.81
CA SER A 248 -4.35 -12.79 16.88
C SER A 248 -2.91 -12.70 17.42
N GLY A 249 -2.70 -12.12 18.61
CA GLY A 249 -1.36 -11.96 19.20
C GLY A 249 -0.45 -10.97 18.47
N VAL A 250 -1.01 -10.12 17.59
CA VAL A 250 -0.29 -9.08 16.85
C VAL A 250 -1.02 -7.74 16.97
N VAL A 251 -0.36 -6.66 16.61
CA VAL A 251 -0.98 -5.33 16.53
C VAL A 251 -2.02 -5.33 15.39
N PRO A 252 -3.25 -4.84 15.63
CA PRO A 252 -4.23 -4.67 14.57
C PRO A 252 -3.77 -3.61 13.57
N THR A 253 -4.38 -3.57 12.38
CA THR A 253 -4.10 -2.52 11.40
C THR A 253 -4.16 -1.13 12.04
N LEU A 254 -3.03 -0.45 12.05
CA LEU A 254 -2.94 0.95 12.49
C LEU A 254 -3.61 1.85 11.45
N THR A 255 -4.36 2.84 11.91
CA THR A 255 -5.17 3.72 11.05
C THR A 255 -4.91 5.18 11.36
N ALA A 256 -5.08 6.06 10.36
CA ALA A 256 -4.83 7.50 10.50
C ALA A 256 -5.68 8.17 11.59
N ASN A 257 -6.87 7.64 11.88
CA ASN A 257 -7.76 8.19 12.90
C ASN A 257 -7.29 7.93 14.35
N MET A 258 -6.21 7.20 14.56
CA MET A 258 -5.53 7.16 15.87
C MET A 258 -5.14 8.57 16.34
N GLY A 259 -4.86 9.49 15.40
CA GLY A 259 -4.52 10.88 15.69
C GLY A 259 -5.68 11.76 16.13
N THR A 260 -6.92 11.29 16.05
CA THR A 260 -8.12 12.05 16.38
C THR A 260 -8.80 11.51 17.64
N GLY A 261 -8.72 12.23 18.74
CA GLY A 261 -9.44 11.90 19.99
C GLY A 261 -8.99 10.64 20.72
N GLY A 262 -7.87 10.03 20.34
CA GLY A 262 -7.29 8.84 21.02
C GLY A 262 -8.04 7.52 20.79
N HIS A 263 -9.07 7.50 19.95
CA HIS A 263 -9.73 6.27 19.54
C HIS A 263 -8.82 5.43 18.66
N ASN A 264 -8.95 4.10 18.76
CA ASN A 264 -8.20 3.12 17.98
C ASN A 264 -6.66 3.09 18.23
N VAL A 265 -6.10 3.95 19.06
CA VAL A 265 -4.72 3.75 19.52
C VAL A 265 -4.68 2.40 20.26
N PRO A 266 -3.76 1.51 19.91
CA PRO A 266 -3.65 0.24 20.62
C PRO A 266 -3.32 0.44 22.09
N LEU A 267 -3.98 -0.35 22.96
CA LEU A 267 -3.82 -0.36 24.40
C LEU A 267 -3.11 -1.65 24.82
N ILE A 268 -2.31 -1.58 25.86
CA ILE A 268 -1.61 -2.70 26.46
C ILE A 268 -1.77 -2.70 27.97
N LEU A 269 -1.64 -3.89 28.56
CA LEU A 269 -1.35 -4.07 29.98
C LEU A 269 0.18 -4.24 30.11
N THR A 270 0.81 -3.42 30.94
CA THR A 270 2.25 -3.53 31.21
C THR A 270 2.54 -4.65 32.20
N ASN A 271 3.80 -5.07 32.30
CA ASN A 271 4.22 -6.04 33.33
C ASN A 271 4.08 -5.52 34.76
N ASN A 272 3.96 -4.20 34.92
CA ASN A 272 3.72 -3.55 36.21
C ASN A 272 2.23 -3.46 36.60
N GLY A 273 1.32 -3.91 35.71
CA GLY A 273 -0.13 -3.83 35.92
C GLY A 273 -0.77 -2.52 35.44
N ASP A 274 -0.01 -1.64 34.81
CA ASP A 274 -0.54 -0.37 34.27
C ASP A 274 -1.19 -0.56 32.92
N ILE A 275 -2.27 0.15 32.67
CA ILE A 275 -2.92 0.22 31.35
C ILE A 275 -2.44 1.48 30.61
N ARG A 276 -1.88 1.32 29.42
CA ARG A 276 -1.43 2.45 28.63
C ARG A 276 -1.68 2.28 27.12
N LYS A 277 -1.60 3.39 26.42
CA LYS A 277 -1.52 3.43 24.95
C LYS A 277 -0.13 3.00 24.49
N MET A 278 -0.04 2.37 23.34
CA MET A 278 1.23 2.33 22.60
C MET A 278 1.67 3.77 22.28
N THR A 279 2.96 4.04 22.41
CA THR A 279 3.52 5.35 22.04
C THR A 279 3.58 5.49 20.49
N PRO A 280 3.73 6.69 19.93
CA PRO A 280 4.00 6.86 18.52
C PRO A 280 5.20 6.01 18.05
N ARG A 281 6.30 5.96 18.82
CA ARG A 281 7.47 5.14 18.54
C ARG A 281 7.10 3.67 18.37
N GLU A 282 6.39 3.11 19.32
CA GLU A 282 5.95 1.71 19.28
C GLU A 282 5.03 1.41 18.10
N THR A 283 4.20 2.38 17.67
CA THR A 283 3.38 2.22 16.45
C THR A 283 4.21 2.21 15.17
N PHE A 284 5.30 2.98 15.11
CA PHE A 284 6.26 2.92 14.01
C PHE A 284 7.07 1.62 14.04
N ASN A 285 7.53 1.17 15.22
CA ASN A 285 8.21 -0.12 15.40
C ASN A 285 7.35 -1.28 14.90
N ALA A 286 6.02 -1.25 15.15
CA ALA A 286 5.08 -2.25 14.68
C ALA A 286 4.99 -2.31 13.13
N GLN A 287 5.50 -1.31 12.42
CA GLN A 287 5.59 -1.30 10.97
C GLN A 287 7.03 -1.52 10.45
N GLY A 288 7.95 -1.87 11.36
CA GLY A 288 9.33 -2.17 11.00
C GLY A 288 10.18 -0.95 10.67
N TYR A 289 9.80 0.23 11.16
CA TYR A 289 10.69 1.39 11.13
C TYR A 289 11.90 1.13 12.01
N PRO A 290 13.10 1.57 11.59
CA PRO A 290 14.30 1.45 12.42
C PRO A 290 14.18 2.33 13.68
N PHE A 291 14.81 1.91 14.77
CA PHE A 291 14.70 2.60 16.06
C PHE A 291 15.33 4.00 16.06
N ASP A 292 16.25 4.28 15.13
CA ASP A 292 16.88 5.58 14.90
C ASP A 292 16.08 6.49 13.95
N PHE A 293 14.92 6.06 13.44
CA PHE A 293 14.04 6.91 12.64
C PHE A 293 13.59 8.13 13.45
N LYS A 294 13.87 9.33 12.96
CA LYS A 294 13.78 10.58 13.73
C LYS A 294 12.38 11.18 13.68
N PHE A 295 11.87 11.56 14.84
CA PHE A 295 10.68 12.40 14.96
C PHE A 295 11.06 13.87 15.14
N PRO A 296 10.22 14.82 14.69
CA PRO A 296 10.37 16.24 15.00
C PRO A 296 10.19 16.51 16.50
N ASP A 297 11.07 17.30 17.08
CA ASP A 297 11.14 17.52 18.54
C ASP A 297 9.88 18.15 19.14
N LYS A 298 9.14 18.95 18.36
CA LYS A 298 7.94 19.69 18.82
C LYS A 298 6.64 19.22 18.17
N LEU A 299 6.63 18.04 17.55
CA LEU A 299 5.43 17.51 16.93
C LEU A 299 4.58 16.76 17.98
N ALA A 300 3.30 17.12 18.07
CA ALA A 300 2.37 16.45 18.99
C ALA A 300 2.14 14.97 18.58
N ASN A 301 1.72 14.13 19.55
CA ASN A 301 1.47 12.70 19.30
C ASN A 301 0.38 12.42 18.27
N GLY A 302 -0.67 13.27 18.21
CA GLY A 302 -1.77 13.10 17.25
C GLY A 302 -1.28 13.02 15.80
N PRO A 303 -0.55 14.00 15.28
CA PRO A 303 0.10 13.92 13.98
C PRO A 303 1.00 12.69 13.80
N LEU A 304 1.80 12.30 14.79
CA LEU A 304 2.67 11.11 14.71
C LEU A 304 1.85 9.82 14.58
N TYR A 305 0.77 9.66 15.36
CA TYR A 305 -0.14 8.53 15.21
C TYR A 305 -0.82 8.51 13.83
N LYS A 306 -1.21 9.69 13.29
CA LYS A 306 -1.76 9.80 11.93
C LYS A 306 -0.74 9.35 10.90
N GLN A 307 0.52 9.76 11.04
CA GLN A 307 1.62 9.37 10.16
C GLN A 307 1.86 7.84 10.21
N ALA A 308 1.93 7.24 11.41
CA ALA A 308 2.03 5.80 11.55
C ALA A 308 0.84 5.07 10.88
N GLY A 309 -0.39 5.57 11.06
CA GLY A 309 -1.59 4.98 10.47
C GLY A 309 -1.60 5.02 8.94
N ASN A 310 -1.11 6.11 8.35
CA ASN A 310 -1.02 6.28 6.89
C ASN A 310 0.21 5.60 6.28
N SER A 311 1.16 5.17 7.07
CA SER A 311 2.40 4.58 6.57
C SER A 311 2.24 3.11 6.16
N VAL A 312 3.33 2.49 5.76
CA VAL A 312 3.44 1.13 5.23
C VAL A 312 4.30 0.25 6.14
N VAL A 313 4.27 -1.07 5.93
CA VAL A 313 5.18 -2.02 6.58
C VAL A 313 6.49 -2.05 5.80
N ILE A 314 7.55 -1.48 6.38
CA ILE A 314 8.84 -1.30 5.72
C ILE A 314 9.46 -2.62 5.22
N PRO A 315 9.51 -3.71 6.01
CA PRO A 315 10.09 -4.97 5.53
C PRO A 315 9.32 -5.61 4.37
N VAL A 316 8.01 -5.38 4.24
CA VAL A 316 7.26 -5.84 3.06
C VAL A 316 7.71 -5.08 1.83
N ILE A 317 7.83 -3.74 1.91
CA ILE A 317 8.33 -2.91 0.82
C ILE A 317 9.75 -3.33 0.42
N LYS A 318 10.64 -3.53 1.41
CA LYS A 318 12.00 -3.99 1.19
C LYS A 318 12.01 -5.27 0.34
N ARG A 319 11.24 -6.27 0.72
CA ARG A 319 11.21 -7.57 0.01
C ARG A 319 10.60 -7.47 -1.38
N ILE A 320 9.64 -6.56 -1.60
CA ILE A 320 9.14 -6.27 -2.96
C ILE A 320 10.23 -5.60 -3.79
N ALA A 321 10.95 -4.62 -3.23
CA ALA A 321 12.02 -3.92 -3.90
C ALA A 321 13.19 -4.84 -4.25
N GLU A 322 13.54 -5.82 -3.38
CA GLU A 322 14.52 -6.87 -3.68
C GLU A 322 14.11 -7.70 -4.90
N GLN A 323 12.82 -8.03 -5.05
CA GLN A 323 12.32 -8.75 -6.22
C GLN A 323 12.30 -7.88 -7.48
N ILE A 324 12.04 -6.58 -7.35
CA ILE A 324 12.15 -5.63 -8.46
C ILE A 324 13.61 -5.54 -8.92
N ASP A 325 14.55 -5.41 -8.00
CA ASP A 325 15.99 -5.33 -8.27
C ASP A 325 16.50 -6.57 -9.01
N LEU A 326 16.08 -7.76 -8.53
CA LEU A 326 16.40 -9.04 -9.19
C LEU A 326 15.81 -9.12 -10.61
N ALA A 327 14.58 -8.64 -10.82
CA ALA A 327 13.91 -8.70 -12.11
C ALA A 327 14.53 -7.74 -13.13
N VAL A 328 14.95 -6.56 -12.67
CA VAL A 328 15.59 -5.54 -13.51
C VAL A 328 17.03 -5.95 -13.85
N GLY A 329 17.74 -6.56 -12.91
CA GLY A 329 19.10 -7.06 -13.08
C GLY A 329 20.18 -5.98 -13.19
N PRO A 330 21.46 -6.38 -13.18
CA PRO A 330 22.60 -5.46 -13.11
C PRO A 330 22.87 -4.69 -14.42
N ASN A 331 22.31 -5.14 -15.54
CA ASN A 331 22.50 -4.52 -16.86
C ASN A 331 21.33 -3.61 -17.24
N TYR A 332 20.67 -3.03 -16.23
CA TYR A 332 19.55 -2.15 -16.43
C TYR A 332 19.92 -0.96 -17.34
N SER A 333 19.09 -0.72 -18.35
CA SER A 333 19.10 0.51 -19.13
C SER A 333 17.66 0.98 -19.35
N LYS A 334 17.40 2.27 -19.13
CA LYS A 334 16.08 2.85 -19.36
C LYS A 334 15.73 2.75 -20.84
N GLN A 335 14.63 2.07 -21.16
CA GLN A 335 14.17 1.88 -22.53
C GLN A 335 13.13 2.93 -22.88
N THR A 336 13.23 3.50 -24.09
CA THR A 336 12.15 4.24 -24.73
C THR A 336 11.18 3.26 -25.36
N LEU A 337 9.93 3.31 -24.92
CA LEU A 337 8.91 2.40 -25.46
C LEU A 337 8.12 3.01 -26.62
N PRO A 338 7.58 2.16 -27.50
CA PRO A 338 6.59 2.56 -28.50
C PRO A 338 5.32 3.11 -27.84
N ASP A 339 4.64 4.03 -28.51
CA ASP A 339 3.31 4.48 -28.13
C ASP A 339 2.26 3.39 -28.38
N TRP A 340 1.74 2.79 -27.31
CA TRP A 340 0.76 1.70 -27.35
C TRP A 340 -0.69 2.19 -27.46
N SER A 341 -0.92 3.51 -27.53
CA SER A 341 -2.26 4.09 -27.35
C SER A 341 -3.30 3.67 -28.39
N ASN A 342 -2.88 3.25 -29.59
CA ASN A 342 -3.78 2.99 -30.71
C ASN A 342 -3.78 1.56 -31.27
N THR A 343 -2.92 0.67 -30.80
CA THR A 343 -2.68 -0.65 -31.44
C THR A 343 -2.66 -1.84 -30.49
N ALA A 344 -3.11 -1.68 -29.25
CA ALA A 344 -2.92 -2.71 -28.25
C ALA A 344 -4.21 -3.16 -27.58
N THR A 345 -4.31 -4.45 -27.34
CA THR A 345 -5.38 -5.13 -26.60
C THR A 345 -5.01 -5.26 -25.14
N LEU A 346 -5.92 -4.87 -24.24
CA LEU A 346 -5.74 -5.05 -22.81
C LEU A 346 -6.04 -6.50 -22.41
N MET A 347 -5.04 -7.17 -21.85
CA MET A 347 -5.16 -8.49 -21.22
C MET A 347 -5.17 -8.35 -19.70
N ILE A 348 -6.10 -9.01 -19.03
CA ILE A 348 -6.19 -9.05 -17.57
C ILE A 348 -6.40 -10.50 -17.16
N THR A 349 -5.52 -11.01 -16.30
CA THR A 349 -5.68 -12.29 -15.62
C THR A 349 -5.81 -12.01 -14.13
N GLU A 350 -6.99 -12.22 -13.57
CA GLU A 350 -7.24 -12.10 -12.13
C GLU A 350 -7.07 -13.48 -11.46
N MET A 351 -6.41 -13.49 -10.31
CA MET A 351 -6.19 -14.68 -9.49
C MET A 351 -6.69 -14.40 -8.06
N HIS A 352 -7.11 -15.44 -7.35
CA HIS A 352 -7.55 -15.35 -5.95
C HIS A 352 -8.57 -14.21 -5.68
N GLY A 353 -9.66 -14.18 -6.42
CA GLY A 353 -10.74 -13.22 -6.20
C GLY A 353 -10.34 -11.76 -6.40
N ARG A 354 -9.57 -11.44 -7.42
CA ARG A 354 -9.07 -10.09 -7.79
C ARG A 354 -7.99 -9.51 -6.86
N VAL A 355 -7.61 -10.20 -5.80
CA VAL A 355 -6.56 -9.70 -4.88
C VAL A 355 -5.15 -9.91 -5.40
N SER A 356 -4.99 -10.76 -6.42
CA SER A 356 -3.74 -10.89 -7.17
C SER A 356 -4.00 -11.07 -8.65
N GLY A 357 -3.04 -10.78 -9.50
CA GLY A 357 -3.15 -10.97 -10.93
C GLY A 357 -2.14 -10.19 -11.77
N GLU A 358 -2.37 -10.20 -13.09
CA GLU A 358 -1.53 -9.56 -14.08
C GLU A 358 -2.40 -8.80 -15.10
N ALA A 359 -1.88 -7.72 -15.67
CA ALA A 359 -2.49 -7.02 -16.79
C ALA A 359 -1.41 -6.43 -17.71
N TYR A 360 -1.58 -6.56 -19.00
CA TYR A 360 -0.65 -6.03 -20.01
C TYR A 360 -1.35 -5.80 -21.35
N SER A 361 -0.72 -5.05 -22.25
CA SER A 361 -1.14 -4.91 -23.63
C SER A 361 -0.47 -5.94 -24.54
N VAL A 362 -1.24 -6.41 -25.52
CA VAL A 362 -0.73 -7.22 -26.63
C VAL A 362 -0.82 -6.36 -27.88
N LEU A 363 0.28 -6.22 -28.63
CA LEU A 363 0.26 -5.52 -29.92
C LEU A 363 -0.64 -6.25 -30.90
N ASN A 364 -1.53 -5.53 -31.55
CA ASN A 364 -2.22 -6.00 -32.75
C ASN A 364 -1.23 -5.91 -33.93
N GLU A 365 -0.32 -6.87 -34.03
CA GLU A 365 0.43 -7.00 -35.26
C GLU A 365 -0.52 -7.49 -36.37
N SER A 366 -0.51 -6.80 -37.50
CA SER A 366 -1.27 -7.15 -38.68
C SER A 366 -0.77 -8.42 -39.39
N SER A 367 0.16 -9.13 -38.79
CA SER A 367 0.63 -10.45 -39.21
C SER A 367 0.17 -11.48 -38.16
N GLU A 368 -0.60 -12.43 -38.62
CA GLU A 368 -1.05 -13.62 -37.88
C GLU A 368 0.08 -14.25 -37.06
N SER A 369 0.34 -13.71 -35.86
CA SER A 369 1.28 -14.36 -34.95
C SER A 369 0.54 -15.51 -34.26
N GLN A 370 1.16 -16.67 -34.20
CA GLN A 370 0.63 -17.87 -33.52
C GLN A 370 0.27 -17.58 -32.04
N LEU A 371 0.78 -16.51 -31.47
CA LEU A 371 0.52 -16.09 -30.09
C LEU A 371 -0.93 -15.59 -29.93
N ASP A 372 -1.46 -14.84 -30.91
CA ASP A 372 -2.81 -14.26 -30.86
C ASP A 372 -3.87 -15.35 -31.00
N VAL A 373 -3.64 -16.33 -31.88
CA VAL A 373 -4.54 -17.49 -32.04
C VAL A 373 -4.54 -18.38 -30.81
N GLY A 374 -3.37 -18.61 -30.20
CA GLY A 374 -3.24 -19.43 -28.99
C GLY A 374 -3.95 -18.79 -27.78
N LEU A 375 -3.88 -17.47 -27.64
CA LEU A 375 -4.51 -16.71 -26.57
C LEU A 375 -6.03 -16.65 -26.74
N ALA A 376 -6.50 -16.41 -27.94
CA ALA A 376 -7.91 -16.42 -28.28
C ALA A 376 -8.55 -17.79 -28.04
N THR A 377 -7.88 -18.85 -28.47
CA THR A 377 -8.29 -20.22 -28.23
C THR A 377 -8.32 -20.53 -26.74
N ARG A 378 -7.34 -20.02 -25.97
CA ARG A 378 -7.31 -20.15 -24.51
C ARG A 378 -8.48 -19.45 -23.84
N ILE A 379 -8.81 -18.20 -24.24
CA ILE A 379 -9.97 -17.47 -23.71
C ILE A 379 -11.29 -18.16 -24.08
N GLN A 380 -11.43 -18.65 -25.31
CA GLN A 380 -12.61 -19.37 -25.78
C GLN A 380 -12.79 -20.71 -25.06
N ASN A 381 -11.70 -21.38 -24.69
CA ASN A 381 -11.68 -22.66 -24.01
C ASN A 381 -11.60 -22.55 -22.48
N MET A 382 -11.59 -21.32 -21.91
CA MET A 382 -11.66 -21.13 -20.46
C MET A 382 -12.90 -21.77 -19.88
N THR A 383 -12.68 -22.66 -18.90
CA THR A 383 -13.74 -23.29 -18.11
C THR A 383 -14.13 -22.40 -16.94
N PHE A 384 -15.19 -22.76 -16.24
CA PHE A 384 -15.60 -22.08 -15.02
C PHE A 384 -14.49 -22.06 -13.94
N GLU A 385 -13.67 -23.10 -13.90
CA GLU A 385 -12.55 -23.26 -12.95
C GLU A 385 -11.37 -22.35 -13.27
N ASP A 386 -11.22 -21.93 -14.53
CA ASP A 386 -10.14 -21.03 -14.99
C ASP A 386 -10.46 -19.55 -14.74
N LEU A 387 -11.69 -19.23 -14.31
CA LEU A 387 -12.11 -17.86 -14.04
C LEU A 387 -12.00 -17.51 -12.56
N PRO A 388 -11.70 -16.24 -12.25
CA PRO A 388 -11.60 -15.82 -10.87
C PRO A 388 -12.93 -16.05 -10.15
N VAL A 389 -12.84 -16.61 -8.94
CA VAL A 389 -13.99 -16.86 -8.08
C VAL A 389 -14.64 -15.53 -7.71
N TYR A 390 -15.89 -15.35 -8.08
CA TYR A 390 -16.71 -14.23 -7.66
C TYR A 390 -17.13 -14.40 -6.19
N ASP A 391 -17.43 -13.30 -5.51
CA ASP A 391 -17.63 -13.12 -4.07
C ASP A 391 -18.66 -14.06 -3.37
N SER A 392 -19.00 -15.17 -3.94
CA SER A 392 -19.93 -16.14 -3.37
C SER A 392 -19.29 -17.52 -3.32
N ASN A 393 -19.40 -18.20 -2.17
CA ASN A 393 -19.11 -19.62 -2.04
C ASN A 393 -20.25 -20.51 -2.59
N ASP A 394 -21.28 -19.90 -3.17
CA ASP A 394 -22.43 -20.57 -3.76
C ASP A 394 -22.19 -20.84 -5.25
N ALA A 395 -22.13 -22.11 -5.61
CA ALA A 395 -21.83 -22.57 -6.97
C ALA A 395 -22.87 -22.08 -8.01
N ASP A 396 -24.13 -21.93 -7.63
CA ASP A 396 -25.18 -21.45 -8.53
C ASP A 396 -25.04 -19.96 -8.82
N VAL A 397 -24.68 -19.17 -7.81
CA VAL A 397 -24.37 -17.74 -7.97
C VAL A 397 -23.13 -17.53 -8.81
N GLN A 398 -22.11 -18.36 -8.63
CA GLN A 398 -20.89 -18.33 -9.45
C GLN A 398 -21.20 -18.68 -10.91
N ALA A 399 -22.03 -19.72 -11.15
CA ALA A 399 -22.44 -20.13 -12.49
C ALA A 399 -23.24 -19.03 -13.22
N GLU A 400 -24.14 -18.35 -12.51
CA GLU A 400 -24.91 -17.24 -13.09
C GLU A 400 -24.05 -16.01 -13.37
N GLN A 401 -23.11 -15.69 -12.49
CA GLN A 401 -22.13 -14.62 -12.69
C GLN A 401 -21.23 -14.92 -13.90
N PHE A 402 -20.80 -16.16 -14.06
CA PHE A 402 -20.07 -16.65 -15.22
C PHE A 402 -20.84 -16.48 -16.53
N LYS A 403 -22.12 -16.86 -16.52
CA LYS A 403 -23.02 -16.70 -17.66
C LYS A 403 -23.19 -15.21 -18.03
N LYS A 404 -23.33 -14.35 -17.03
CA LYS A 404 -23.40 -12.89 -17.21
C LYS A 404 -22.06 -12.32 -17.73
N LEU A 405 -20.94 -12.84 -17.26
CA LEU A 405 -19.61 -12.44 -17.77
C LEU A 405 -19.43 -12.85 -19.21
N LYS A 406 -19.76 -14.10 -19.58
CA LYS A 406 -19.74 -14.56 -21.01
C LYS A 406 -20.64 -13.74 -21.92
N ALA A 407 -21.76 -13.25 -21.39
CA ALA A 407 -22.68 -12.37 -22.11
C ALA A 407 -22.29 -10.89 -22.06
N SER A 408 -21.30 -10.51 -21.24
CA SER A 408 -20.92 -9.12 -21.01
C SER A 408 -20.21 -8.53 -22.20
N LYS A 409 -20.35 -7.20 -22.39
CA LYS A 409 -19.56 -6.45 -23.37
C LYS A 409 -18.05 -6.59 -23.13
N THR A 410 -17.63 -6.83 -21.90
CA THR A 410 -16.24 -7.01 -21.50
C THR A 410 -15.66 -8.28 -22.12
N LEU A 411 -16.33 -9.41 -21.98
CA LEU A 411 -15.86 -10.65 -22.62
C LEU A 411 -16.02 -10.61 -24.15
N LYS A 412 -17.09 -9.99 -24.65
CA LYS A 412 -17.24 -9.72 -26.10
C LYS A 412 -16.18 -8.76 -26.63
N TYR A 413 -15.66 -7.88 -25.79
CA TYR A 413 -14.52 -7.03 -26.12
C TYR A 413 -13.25 -7.86 -26.25
N TYR A 414 -12.99 -8.77 -25.31
CA TYR A 414 -11.87 -9.72 -25.37
C TYR A 414 -11.99 -10.73 -26.53
N THR A 415 -13.19 -11.19 -26.88
CA THR A 415 -13.43 -12.14 -27.97
C THR A 415 -13.60 -11.48 -29.36
N LYS A 416 -13.79 -10.17 -29.44
CA LYS A 416 -13.88 -9.43 -30.73
C LYS A 416 -12.52 -8.98 -31.25
N LEU A 417 -11.47 -9.26 -30.49
CA LEU A 417 -10.08 -8.95 -30.79
C LEU A 417 -9.35 -10.18 -31.35
N VAL A 418 -10.10 -11.21 -31.69
CA VAL A 418 -9.69 -12.43 -32.39
C VAL A 418 -10.36 -12.44 -33.77
#